data_6e7fded7457fc2ba19148039807320ad
#
_entry.id   6e7fded7457fc2ba19148039807320ad
#
_cell.length_a   1.000
_cell.length_b   1.000
_cell.length_c   1.000
_cell.angle_alpha   90.00
_cell.angle_beta   90.00
_cell.angle_gamma   90.00
#
_symmetry.space_group_name_H-M   'P 1'
#
loop_
_entity.id
_entity.type
_entity.pdbx_description
1 polymer ?
#
loop_
_entity_poly.entity_id
_entity_poly.type
_entity_poly.pdbx_seq_one_letter_code
_entity_poly.pdbx_strand_id
1 'polypeptide(L)'
;MWAAEGGAAVVEFVLVSAVAVALTMALAQLGLFLWERNALMGSLSEGARVAATEGRTVDDGRRVASELLRRSVGGRVADAVLIHGTETAGVVVLRAEGTRPSFVPGVPGLPVGMTAQMHEEAAL
;
A
#
# COMPACT_ATOMS: atom_id res chain seq x y z
N MET A 1 4.26 -24.30 -47.70
CA MET A 1 3.64 -24.97 -46.56
C MET A 1 4.44 -24.83 -45.28
N TRP A 2 5.67 -25.20 -45.28
CA TRP A 2 6.53 -25.08 -44.07
C TRP A 2 6.71 -23.65 -43.57
N ALA A 3 6.92 -22.68 -44.45
CA ALA A 3 7.09 -21.26 -44.07
C ALA A 3 5.81 -20.65 -43.48
N ALA A 4 4.61 -21.06 -43.96
CA ALA A 4 3.34 -20.58 -43.45
C ALA A 4 3.04 -21.15 -42.06
N GLU A 5 3.32 -22.45 -41.84
CA GLU A 5 3.14 -23.09 -40.54
C GLU A 5 4.17 -22.57 -39.52
N GLY A 6 5.44 -22.37 -39.92
CA GLY A 6 6.46 -21.79 -39.10
C GLY A 6 6.17 -20.33 -38.73
N GLY A 7 5.66 -19.54 -39.69
CA GLY A 7 5.25 -18.16 -39.45
C GLY A 7 4.08 -18.06 -38.48
N ALA A 8 3.04 -18.92 -38.65
CA ALA A 8 1.90 -18.97 -37.75
C ALA A 8 2.29 -19.38 -36.33
N ALA A 9 3.17 -20.38 -36.19
CA ALA A 9 3.68 -20.82 -34.90
C ALA A 9 4.48 -19.73 -34.18
N VAL A 10 5.31 -18.97 -34.92
CA VAL A 10 6.07 -17.84 -34.37
C VAL A 10 5.15 -16.74 -33.89
N VAL A 11 4.14 -16.36 -34.67
CA VAL A 11 3.15 -15.34 -34.29
C VAL A 11 2.38 -15.78 -33.05
N GLU A 12 1.93 -17.04 -33.02
CA GLU A 12 1.23 -17.60 -31.86
C GLU A 12 2.11 -17.58 -30.60
N PHE A 13 3.39 -17.99 -30.72
CA PHE A 13 4.34 -17.95 -29.62
C PHE A 13 4.54 -16.52 -29.10
N VAL A 14 4.70 -15.54 -29.99
CA VAL A 14 4.86 -14.13 -29.61
C VAL A 14 3.62 -13.60 -28.88
N LEU A 15 2.42 -13.91 -29.39
CA LEU A 15 1.17 -13.49 -28.76
C LEU A 15 1.02 -14.11 -27.38
N VAL A 16 1.24 -15.41 -27.25
CA VAL A 16 1.15 -16.10 -25.95
C VAL A 16 2.18 -15.56 -24.97
N SER A 17 3.41 -15.30 -25.44
CA SER A 17 4.47 -14.74 -24.60
C SER A 17 4.12 -13.34 -24.13
N ALA A 18 3.56 -12.49 -24.99
CA ALA A 18 3.14 -11.15 -24.62
C ALA A 18 2.04 -11.18 -23.54
N VAL A 19 1.06 -12.05 -23.71
CA VAL A 19 -0.02 -12.24 -22.72
C VAL A 19 0.55 -12.79 -21.40
N ALA A 20 1.46 -13.75 -21.47
CA ALA A 20 2.08 -14.32 -20.28
C ALA A 20 2.88 -13.28 -19.50
N VAL A 21 3.65 -12.44 -20.19
CA VAL A 21 4.40 -11.34 -19.56
C VAL A 21 3.44 -10.33 -18.93
N ALA A 22 2.41 -9.92 -19.66
CA ALA A 22 1.41 -8.97 -19.15
C ALA A 22 0.71 -9.52 -17.90
N LEU A 23 0.34 -10.79 -17.92
CA LEU A 23 -0.31 -11.44 -16.77
C LEU A 23 0.65 -11.52 -15.58
N THR A 24 1.90 -11.88 -15.81
CA THR A 24 2.93 -11.93 -14.76
C THR A 24 3.13 -10.56 -14.13
N MET A 25 3.21 -9.50 -14.94
CA MET A 25 3.32 -8.13 -14.42
C MET A 25 2.08 -7.73 -13.60
N ALA A 26 0.90 -8.09 -14.07
CA ALA A 26 -0.34 -7.79 -13.34
C ALA A 26 -0.38 -8.50 -11.98
N LEU A 27 0.03 -9.76 -11.92
CA LEU A 27 0.09 -10.51 -10.68
C LEU A 27 1.16 -9.96 -9.73
N ALA A 28 2.33 -9.59 -10.24
CA ALA A 28 3.38 -8.96 -9.44
C ALA A 28 2.90 -7.61 -8.87
N GLN A 29 2.21 -6.82 -9.67
CA GLN A 29 1.64 -5.55 -9.25
C GLN A 29 0.59 -5.74 -8.15
N LEU A 30 -0.29 -6.72 -8.31
CA LEU A 30 -1.30 -7.06 -7.30
C LEU A 30 -0.64 -7.51 -5.99
N GLY A 31 0.37 -8.38 -6.08
CA GLY A 31 1.12 -8.84 -4.90
C GLY A 31 1.77 -7.68 -4.15
N LEU A 32 2.41 -6.77 -4.87
CA LEU A 32 3.02 -5.58 -4.27
C LEU A 32 1.97 -4.65 -3.65
N PHE A 33 0.84 -4.46 -4.32
CA PHE A 33 -0.28 -3.67 -3.79
C PHE A 33 -0.78 -4.24 -2.46
N LEU A 34 -0.99 -5.55 -2.38
CA LEU A 34 -1.44 -6.21 -1.15
C LEU A 34 -0.39 -6.11 -0.04
N TRP A 35 0.88 -6.25 -0.38
CA TRP A 35 1.97 -6.09 0.58
C TRP A 35 2.03 -4.68 1.15
N GLU A 36 1.99 -3.66 0.29
CA GLU A 36 1.97 -2.27 0.72
C GLU A 36 0.75 -1.95 1.58
N ARG A 37 -0.41 -2.48 1.19
CA ARG A 37 -1.64 -2.33 1.97
C ARG A 37 -1.51 -2.92 3.37
N ASN A 38 -0.93 -4.11 3.48
CA ASN A 38 -0.68 -4.75 4.78
C ASN A 38 0.32 -3.96 5.61
N ALA A 39 1.39 -3.45 5.00
CA ALA A 39 2.39 -2.63 5.66
C ALA A 39 1.77 -1.31 6.17
N LEU A 40 0.92 -0.68 5.37
CA LEU A 40 0.21 0.54 5.76
C LEU A 40 -0.73 0.27 6.93
N MET A 41 -1.53 -0.79 6.86
CA MET A 41 -2.45 -1.14 7.95
C MET A 41 -1.69 -1.44 9.25
N GLY A 42 -0.59 -2.20 9.17
CA GLY A 42 0.28 -2.47 10.31
C GLY A 42 0.87 -1.20 10.91
N SER A 43 1.34 -0.29 10.07
CA SER A 43 1.91 0.99 10.50
C SER A 43 0.86 1.88 11.18
N LEU A 44 -0.34 1.97 10.61
CA LEU A 44 -1.44 2.74 11.20
C LEU A 44 -1.89 2.14 12.53
N SER A 45 -2.01 0.83 12.60
CA SER A 45 -2.44 0.14 13.83
C SER A 45 -1.43 0.34 14.95
N GLU A 46 -0.13 0.25 14.67
CA GLU A 46 0.91 0.51 15.66
C GLU A 46 0.94 1.98 16.06
N GLY A 47 0.80 2.89 15.11
CA GLY A 47 0.70 4.33 15.39
C GLY A 47 -0.51 4.65 16.27
N ALA A 48 -1.66 4.07 15.98
CA ALA A 48 -2.87 4.25 16.79
C ALA A 48 -2.67 3.69 18.21
N ARG A 49 -2.01 2.55 18.33
CA ARG A 49 -1.68 1.96 19.63
C ARG A 49 -0.77 2.86 20.45
N VAL A 50 0.26 3.43 19.84
CA VAL A 50 1.18 4.38 20.50
C VAL A 50 0.42 5.64 20.94
N ALA A 51 -0.41 6.19 20.06
CA ALA A 51 -1.19 7.39 20.38
C ALA A 51 -2.20 7.15 21.52
N ALA A 52 -2.72 5.95 21.64
CA ALA A 52 -3.66 5.57 22.70
C ALA A 52 -2.98 5.26 24.05
N THR A 53 -1.67 5.14 24.06
CA THR A 53 -0.89 4.91 25.28
C THR A 53 -0.91 6.16 26.15
N GLU A 54 -1.02 5.99 27.45
CA GLU A 54 -1.00 7.08 28.41
C GLU A 54 0.24 7.96 28.27
N GLY A 55 0.06 9.27 28.24
CA GLY A 55 1.14 10.25 28.10
C GLY A 55 1.59 10.46 26.66
N ARG A 56 0.97 9.81 25.68
CA ARG A 56 1.25 9.99 24.25
C ARG A 56 0.16 10.81 23.57
N THR A 57 0.53 11.44 22.46
CA THR A 57 -0.37 12.26 21.68
C THR A 57 -0.69 11.60 20.33
N VAL A 58 -1.72 12.11 19.65
CA VAL A 58 -2.04 11.70 18.29
C VAL A 58 -0.87 11.97 17.33
N ASP A 59 -0.14 13.07 17.54
CA ASP A 59 1.05 13.40 16.74
C ASP A 59 2.18 12.39 16.94
N ASP A 60 2.35 11.87 18.15
CA ASP A 60 3.31 10.78 18.40
C ASP A 60 2.94 9.53 17.62
N GLY A 61 1.67 9.15 17.62
CA GLY A 61 1.17 8.01 16.87
C GLY A 61 1.31 8.19 15.36
N ARG A 62 1.00 9.36 14.85
CA ARG A 62 1.17 9.68 13.43
C ARG A 62 2.63 9.60 13.00
N ARG A 63 3.55 10.09 13.82
CA ARG A 63 4.98 10.02 13.55
C ARG A 63 5.48 8.59 13.53
N VAL A 64 5.06 7.77 14.48
CA VAL A 64 5.40 6.34 14.53
C VAL A 64 4.87 5.62 13.29
N ALA A 65 3.61 5.86 12.91
CA ALA A 65 3.02 5.27 11.71
C ALA A 65 3.80 5.65 10.44
N SER A 66 4.13 6.93 10.29
CA SER A 66 4.91 7.42 9.13
C SER A 66 6.30 6.79 9.07
N GLU A 67 6.98 6.68 10.19
CA GLU A 67 8.32 6.10 10.27
C GLU A 67 8.30 4.60 9.95
N LEU A 68 7.34 3.86 10.51
CA LEU A 68 7.18 2.43 10.22
C LEU A 68 6.85 2.19 8.75
N LEU A 69 5.97 3.00 8.18
CA LEU A 69 5.63 2.90 6.76
C LEU A 69 6.87 3.15 5.89
N ARG A 70 7.64 4.18 6.20
CA ARG A 70 8.88 4.51 5.48
C ARG A 70 9.90 3.37 5.53
N ARG A 71 10.03 2.70 6.66
CA ARG A 71 10.91 1.54 6.82
C ARG A 71 10.42 0.31 6.07
N SER A 72 9.10 0.13 5.97
CA SER A 72 8.49 -1.05 5.35
C SER A 72 8.45 -0.95 3.83
N VAL A 73 8.05 0.18 3.28
CA VAL A 73 7.78 0.34 1.84
C VAL A 73 8.69 1.37 1.16
N GLY A 74 9.55 2.04 1.93
CA GLY A 74 10.45 3.07 1.43
C GLY A 74 9.83 4.47 1.36
N GLY A 75 10.69 5.48 1.21
CA GLY A 75 10.29 6.88 1.24
C GLY A 75 9.36 7.28 0.10
N ARG A 76 9.54 6.72 -1.09
CA ARG A 76 8.73 7.07 -2.26
C ARG A 76 7.25 6.76 -2.07
N VAL A 77 6.93 5.59 -1.55
CA VAL A 77 5.54 5.19 -1.27
C VAL A 77 5.03 5.91 -0.02
N ALA A 78 5.86 6.01 1.02
CA ALA A 78 5.48 6.70 2.25
C ALA A 78 5.18 8.19 2.02
N ASP A 79 5.95 8.87 1.18
CA ASP A 79 5.74 10.28 0.84
C ASP A 79 4.47 10.52 0.01
N ALA A 80 3.99 9.51 -0.71
CA ALA A 80 2.74 9.57 -1.47
C ALA A 80 1.49 9.40 -0.60
N VAL A 81 1.65 9.08 0.68
CA VAL A 81 0.56 8.82 1.62
C VAL A 81 0.58 9.88 2.72
N LEU A 82 -0.56 10.51 2.97
CA LEU A 82 -0.76 11.44 4.08
C LEU A 82 -1.48 10.70 5.21
N ILE A 83 -0.93 10.83 6.41
CA ILE A 83 -1.52 10.23 7.61
C ILE A 83 -2.10 11.34 8.46
N HIS A 84 -3.40 11.25 8.71
CA HIS A 84 -4.14 12.17 9.58
C HIS A 84 -4.51 11.45 10.88
N GLY A 85 -4.42 12.17 11.97
CA GLY A 85 -4.81 11.64 13.27
C GLY A 85 -5.86 12.51 13.92
N THR A 86 -6.86 11.88 14.54
CA THR A 86 -7.87 12.56 15.35
C THR A 86 -8.11 11.77 16.62
N GLU A 87 -8.47 12.48 17.67
CA GLU A 87 -8.84 11.90 18.95
C GLU A 87 -10.20 12.47 19.36
N THR A 88 -11.15 11.60 19.60
CA THR A 88 -12.50 11.99 20.02
C THR A 88 -13.03 10.98 21.03
N ALA A 89 -13.47 11.45 22.19
CA ALA A 89 -14.08 10.64 23.24
C ALA A 89 -13.26 9.40 23.65
N GLY A 90 -11.94 9.55 23.75
CA GLY A 90 -11.03 8.45 24.14
C GLY A 90 -10.75 7.44 23.03
N VAL A 91 -11.11 7.76 21.79
CA VAL A 91 -10.80 6.93 20.62
C VAL A 91 -9.82 7.67 19.73
N VAL A 92 -8.68 7.04 19.44
CA VAL A 92 -7.70 7.55 18.49
C VAL A 92 -7.96 6.93 17.13
N VAL A 93 -8.08 7.77 16.12
CA VAL A 93 -8.29 7.35 14.73
C VAL A 93 -7.13 7.88 13.89
N LEU A 94 -6.38 6.99 13.26
CA LEU A 94 -5.39 7.34 12.26
C LEU A 94 -5.92 6.94 10.88
N ARG A 95 -5.91 7.88 9.98
CA ARG A 95 -6.38 7.70 8.62
C ARG A 95 -5.26 8.01 7.63
N ALA A 96 -5.03 7.11 6.70
CA ALA A 96 -4.09 7.29 5.61
C ALA A 96 -4.84 7.51 4.31
N GLU A 97 -4.43 8.52 3.57
CA GLU A 97 -4.97 8.83 2.25
C GLU A 97 -3.82 9.15 1.30
N GLY A 98 -3.96 8.74 0.06
CA GLY A 98 -2.97 9.03 -0.95
C GLY A 98 -3.22 8.25 -2.23
N THR A 99 -2.26 8.38 -3.15
CA THR A 99 -2.29 7.65 -4.40
C THR A 99 -1.01 6.84 -4.51
N ARG A 100 -1.17 5.53 -4.61
CA ARG A 100 -0.04 4.63 -4.82
C ARG A 100 0.48 4.80 -6.24
N PRO A 101 1.78 5.12 -6.42
CA PRO A 101 2.33 5.21 -7.77
C PRO A 101 2.31 3.83 -8.46
N SER A 102 1.91 3.81 -9.73
CA SER A 102 2.00 2.62 -10.56
C SER A 102 3.36 2.59 -11.26
N PHE A 103 3.98 1.40 -11.35
CA PHE A 103 5.18 1.24 -12.16
C PHE A 103 4.90 0.60 -13.53
N VAL A 104 3.64 0.44 -13.87
CA VAL A 104 3.26 0.05 -15.22
C VAL A 104 3.06 1.31 -16.04
N PRO A 105 3.81 1.53 -17.14
CA PRO A 105 3.63 2.71 -17.98
C PRO A 105 2.19 2.80 -18.52
N GLY A 106 1.61 3.98 -18.44
CA GLY A 106 0.25 4.24 -18.92
C GLY A 106 -0.87 3.83 -17.96
N VAL A 107 -0.53 3.23 -16.83
CA VAL A 107 -1.51 2.90 -15.80
C VAL A 107 -1.48 3.97 -14.71
N PRO A 108 -2.62 4.61 -14.39
CA PRO A 108 -2.68 5.60 -13.32
C PRO A 108 -2.44 4.94 -11.95
N GLY A 109 -1.96 5.74 -11.00
CA GLY A 109 -1.81 5.30 -9.61
C GLY A 109 -3.15 4.93 -8.99
N LEU A 110 -3.13 3.99 -8.05
CA LEU A 110 -4.32 3.54 -7.34
C LEU A 110 -4.53 4.39 -6.08
N PRO A 111 -5.77 4.85 -5.81
CA PRO A 111 -6.06 5.53 -4.56
C PRO A 111 -5.94 4.58 -3.38
N VAL A 112 -5.38 5.10 -2.28
CA VAL A 112 -5.23 4.36 -1.02
C VAL A 112 -6.00 5.11 0.06
N GLY A 113 -6.89 4.40 0.73
CA GLY A 113 -7.60 4.93 1.89
C GLY A 113 -7.71 3.84 2.94
N MET A 114 -7.20 4.11 4.14
CA MET A 114 -7.24 3.17 5.26
C MET A 114 -7.41 3.91 6.57
N THR A 115 -8.10 3.29 7.51
CA THR A 115 -8.35 3.85 8.83
C THR A 115 -8.05 2.79 9.88
N ALA A 116 -7.29 3.17 10.91
CA ALA A 116 -7.08 2.37 12.10
C ALA A 116 -7.62 3.12 13.32
N GLN A 117 -8.30 2.41 14.20
CA GLN A 117 -8.87 2.96 15.42
C GLN A 117 -8.36 2.20 16.63
N MET A 118 -8.12 2.93 17.71
CA MET A 118 -7.71 2.35 18.98
C MET A 118 -8.36 3.15 20.11
N HIS A 119 -8.90 2.44 21.07
CA HIS A 119 -9.39 3.08 22.28
C HIS A 119 -8.20 3.49 23.15
N GLU A 120 -8.27 4.71 23.67
CA GLU A 120 -7.28 5.20 24.60
C GLU A 120 -7.28 4.33 25.86
N GLU A 121 -6.09 3.98 26.34
CA GLU A 121 -5.97 3.28 27.62
C GLU A 121 -6.50 4.20 28.73
N ALA A 122 -7.53 3.73 29.40
CA ALA A 122 -8.03 4.45 30.57
C ALA A 122 -6.98 4.41 31.68
N ALA A 123 -6.64 5.56 32.25
CA ALA A 123 -5.84 5.63 33.45
C ALA A 123 -6.63 5.02 34.61
N LEU A 124 -6.19 3.86 35.04
CA LEU A 124 -6.80 3.16 36.18
C LEU A 124 -6.19 3.63 37.48
#